data_06797577e8513a89193c55951a846bba
#
_entry.id   06797577e8513a89193c55951a846bba
#
_cell.length_a   1.000
_cell.length_b   1.000
_cell.length_c   1.000
_cell.angle_alpha   90.00
_cell.angle_beta   90.00
_cell.angle_gamma   90.00
#
_symmetry.space_group_name_H-M   'P 1'
#
loop_
_entity.id
_entity.type
_entity.pdbx_description
1 polymer ?
#
loop_
_entity_poly.entity_id
_entity_poly.type
_entity_poly.pdbx_seq_one_letter_code
_entity_poly.pdbx_strand_id
1 'polypeptide(L)'
;EHCNGCGLCIAACPEPYGLQETPADAEYELQDPGKLFGDRMTDAPEPVEIPNEIVPLQKMEPLVLKGNYAAAVGALLAGCRHFFGYPITPSAGGGALMAKLLPPLEGMFLQAVSEVAAVNMMYGCGGAGMRCMTFTSSPGFSLMVEGISYMIGSEVPGVFINVMRGGPGLGNIAPEQADIKLVCRGLGHGNTHAIVLAPSTPQEMLDLTMLAFDLAFKYRNPVVIASDGYLGQMTGKVSMPASMVKPGIPEWAVWGDKDHRRNLISSIYLAETDLEAWNVHLNEKYEAMKVEQRADLYMCDDAEVLLVACTTPSRMAKGAVQALRAQGIRAGLFRPVTLWPFPIEKLKAVLPHTKRIVVVEASNGQLEDELRLALANASVHDVPEIQHVRHFGGVLPQMAEIVANVAAGQEVTV
;
A
#
# COMPACT_ATOMS: atom_id res chain seq x y z
N GLU A 1 -32.61 -25.33 15.39
CA GLU A 1 -33.35 -26.41 16.11
C GLU A 1 -33.56 -26.13 17.62
N HIS A 2 -33.09 -25.01 18.18
CA HIS A 2 -33.23 -24.68 19.61
C HIS A 2 -33.83 -23.28 19.86
N CYS A 3 -34.53 -22.72 18.88
CA CYS A 3 -35.20 -21.43 19.07
C CYS A 3 -36.47 -21.65 19.94
N ASN A 4 -36.56 -20.94 21.06
CA ASN A 4 -37.72 -21.00 21.94
C ASN A 4 -38.80 -19.95 21.59
N GLY A 5 -38.64 -19.21 20.49
CA GLY A 5 -39.58 -18.22 20.00
C GLY A 5 -39.70 -16.95 20.87
N CYS A 6 -38.69 -16.65 21.69
CA CYS A 6 -38.74 -15.48 22.58
C CYS A 6 -38.65 -14.10 21.89
N GLY A 7 -38.35 -14.04 20.61
CA GLY A 7 -38.30 -12.80 19.82
C GLY A 7 -37.12 -11.86 20.12
N LEU A 8 -36.23 -12.19 21.08
CA LEU A 8 -35.12 -11.31 21.48
C LEU A 8 -34.11 -11.09 20.35
N CYS A 9 -33.85 -12.11 19.51
CA CYS A 9 -32.96 -11.98 18.37
C CYS A 9 -33.53 -11.03 17.30
N ILE A 10 -34.85 -11.01 17.08
CA ILE A 10 -35.53 -10.10 16.17
C ILE A 10 -35.42 -8.67 16.67
N ALA A 11 -35.71 -8.47 17.96
CA ALA A 11 -35.64 -7.15 18.61
C ALA A 11 -34.20 -6.59 18.67
N ALA A 12 -33.20 -7.48 18.73
CA ALA A 12 -31.80 -7.10 18.80
C ALA A 12 -31.11 -6.97 17.39
N CYS A 13 -31.81 -7.34 16.31
CA CYS A 13 -31.24 -7.24 14.96
C CYS A 13 -31.19 -5.78 14.52
N PRO A 14 -29.99 -5.23 14.19
CA PRO A 14 -29.85 -3.85 13.75
C PRO A 14 -30.36 -3.61 12.31
N GLU A 15 -30.59 -4.68 11.56
CA GLU A 15 -31.05 -4.61 10.17
C GLU A 15 -32.56 -4.59 10.12
N PRO A 16 -33.20 -3.56 9.50
CA PRO A 16 -34.68 -3.40 9.51
C PRO A 16 -35.45 -4.58 8.92
N TYR A 17 -34.81 -5.40 8.12
CA TYR A 17 -35.40 -6.57 7.46
C TYR A 17 -34.60 -7.86 7.67
N GLY A 18 -33.59 -7.84 8.54
CA GLY A 18 -32.66 -8.94 8.73
C GLY A 18 -33.27 -10.19 9.34
N LEU A 19 -34.11 -10.03 10.35
CA LEU A 19 -34.82 -11.12 11.01
C LEU A 19 -36.32 -10.76 11.13
N GLN A 20 -37.18 -11.68 10.71
CA GLN A 20 -38.63 -11.53 10.77
C GLN A 20 -39.25 -12.74 11.45
N GLU A 21 -40.37 -12.54 12.14
CA GLU A 21 -41.18 -13.64 12.67
C GLU A 21 -41.81 -14.43 11.52
N THR A 22 -41.61 -15.72 11.53
CA THR A 22 -42.29 -16.65 10.62
C THR A 22 -43.40 -17.35 11.42
N PRO A 23 -44.64 -17.44 10.92
CA PRO A 23 -45.67 -18.19 11.57
C PRO A 23 -45.22 -19.62 11.89
N ALA A 24 -45.57 -20.13 13.06
CA ALA A 24 -45.11 -21.46 13.53
C ALA A 24 -45.57 -22.64 12.65
N ASP A 25 -46.53 -22.40 11.78
CA ASP A 25 -47.09 -23.35 10.81
C ASP A 25 -46.59 -23.12 9.37
N ALA A 26 -45.69 -22.16 9.16
CA ALA A 26 -45.05 -22.00 7.86
C ALA A 26 -44.05 -23.13 7.61
N GLU A 27 -44.25 -23.88 6.54
CA GLU A 27 -43.22 -24.81 6.03
C GLU A 27 -42.00 -23.98 5.60
N TYR A 28 -40.95 -24.07 6.39
CA TYR A 28 -39.67 -23.42 6.08
C TYR A 28 -38.90 -24.29 5.09
N GLU A 29 -39.07 -24.05 3.82
CA GLU A 29 -38.11 -24.53 2.81
C GLU A 29 -36.83 -23.75 2.98
N LEU A 30 -35.76 -24.42 3.42
CA LEU A 30 -34.39 -23.89 3.31
C LEU A 30 -34.16 -23.59 1.84
N GLN A 31 -34.23 -22.30 1.49
CA GLN A 31 -33.91 -21.89 0.11
C GLN A 31 -32.43 -22.21 -0.12
N ASP A 32 -32.17 -23.11 -1.05
CA ASP A 32 -30.84 -23.41 -1.51
C ASP A 32 -30.19 -22.09 -1.99
N PRO A 33 -29.06 -21.63 -1.40
CA PRO A 33 -28.38 -20.43 -1.85
C PRO A 33 -28.05 -20.50 -3.35
N GLY A 34 -27.77 -21.67 -3.89
CA GLY A 34 -27.56 -21.90 -5.33
C GLY A 34 -28.80 -21.60 -6.16
N LYS A 35 -30.03 -21.87 -5.65
CA LYS A 35 -31.27 -21.51 -6.32
C LYS A 35 -31.59 -20.01 -6.22
N LEU A 36 -31.32 -19.39 -5.06
CA LEU A 36 -31.55 -17.94 -4.87
C LEU A 36 -30.69 -17.08 -5.79
N PHE A 37 -29.48 -17.55 -6.10
CA PHE A 37 -28.53 -16.83 -6.96
C PHE A 37 -28.46 -17.44 -8.36
N GLY A 38 -28.63 -18.76 -8.52
CA GLY A 38 -28.50 -19.49 -9.80
C GLY A 38 -29.54 -19.10 -10.85
N ASP A 39 -30.82 -19.05 -10.49
CA ASP A 39 -31.91 -18.69 -11.43
C ASP A 39 -31.90 -17.21 -11.87
N ARG A 40 -31.23 -16.34 -11.10
CA ARG A 40 -31.00 -14.95 -11.51
C ARG A 40 -29.79 -14.77 -12.42
N MET A 41 -28.95 -15.79 -12.55
CA MET A 41 -27.70 -15.72 -13.34
C MET A 41 -27.87 -16.15 -14.81
N THR A 42 -28.97 -16.80 -15.17
CA THR A 42 -29.14 -17.37 -16.52
C THR A 42 -29.57 -16.40 -17.60
N ASP A 43 -30.17 -15.24 -17.26
CA ASP A 43 -30.81 -14.35 -18.24
C ASP A 43 -30.25 -12.91 -18.29
N ALA A 44 -29.16 -12.58 -17.63
CA ALA A 44 -28.59 -11.24 -17.75
C ALA A 44 -27.49 -11.21 -18.83
N PRO A 45 -27.42 -10.11 -19.58
CA PRO A 45 -26.31 -9.90 -20.49
C PRO A 45 -24.98 -9.93 -19.72
N GLU A 46 -23.93 -10.45 -20.35
CA GLU A 46 -22.60 -10.43 -19.80
C GLU A 46 -22.19 -8.99 -19.44
N PRO A 47 -21.50 -8.77 -18.30
CA PRO A 47 -21.00 -7.46 -17.93
C PRO A 47 -20.07 -6.91 -19.01
N VAL A 48 -20.23 -5.65 -19.34
CA VAL A 48 -19.39 -4.96 -20.32
C VAL A 48 -18.37 -4.09 -19.56
N GLU A 49 -17.08 -4.38 -19.74
CA GLU A 49 -16.03 -3.55 -19.21
C GLU A 49 -16.05 -2.17 -19.89
N ILE A 50 -16.11 -1.09 -19.08
CA ILE A 50 -15.93 0.27 -19.57
C ILE A 50 -14.44 0.59 -19.46
N PRO A 51 -13.71 0.72 -20.58
CA PRO A 51 -12.27 0.91 -20.54
C PRO A 51 -11.89 2.29 -19.99
N ASN A 52 -10.68 2.39 -19.45
CA ASN A 52 -10.12 3.67 -19.06
C ASN A 52 -9.86 4.55 -20.30
N GLU A 53 -10.21 5.83 -20.19
CA GLU A 53 -9.88 6.85 -21.19
C GLU A 53 -8.58 7.58 -20.78
N ILE A 54 -7.64 7.71 -21.70
CA ILE A 54 -6.41 8.48 -21.48
C ILE A 54 -6.62 9.88 -22.03
N VAL A 55 -6.63 10.87 -21.13
CA VAL A 55 -6.86 12.28 -21.45
C VAL A 55 -5.53 13.02 -21.49
N PRO A 56 -5.13 13.60 -22.63
CA PRO A 56 -3.88 14.35 -22.72
C PRO A 56 -3.94 15.63 -21.87
N LEU A 57 -2.83 15.96 -21.21
CA LEU A 57 -2.67 17.20 -20.47
C LEU A 57 -1.88 18.23 -21.26
N GLN A 58 -2.25 19.50 -21.09
CA GLN A 58 -1.43 20.59 -21.62
C GLN A 58 -0.07 20.60 -20.89
N LYS A 59 1.00 20.82 -21.66
CA LYS A 59 2.34 20.99 -21.10
C LYS A 59 2.33 22.23 -20.20
N MET A 60 2.82 22.06 -18.97
CA MET A 60 2.94 23.13 -17.98
C MET A 60 4.31 23.09 -17.33
N GLU A 61 4.72 24.24 -16.78
CA GLU A 61 5.95 24.31 -16.00
C GLU A 61 5.81 23.46 -14.72
N PRO A 62 6.93 22.87 -14.26
CA PRO A 62 6.93 22.10 -13.02
C PRO A 62 6.50 22.95 -11.83
N LEU A 63 5.68 22.36 -10.96
CA LEU A 63 5.21 22.97 -9.73
C LEU A 63 6.17 22.69 -8.56
N VAL A 64 6.17 23.54 -7.56
CA VAL A 64 6.84 23.27 -6.28
C VAL A 64 5.78 22.78 -5.29
N LEU A 65 5.81 21.48 -4.97
CA LEU A 65 4.80 20.84 -4.13
C LEU A 65 5.43 20.16 -2.91
N LYS A 66 4.66 20.07 -1.83
CA LYS A 66 4.96 19.16 -0.72
C LYS A 66 4.73 17.71 -1.16
N GLY A 67 5.44 16.73 -0.57
CA GLY A 67 5.27 15.33 -0.89
C GLY A 67 3.83 14.85 -0.77
N ASN A 68 3.12 15.16 0.33
CA ASN A 68 1.71 14.83 0.49
C ASN A 68 0.81 15.47 -0.58
N TYR A 69 1.14 16.68 -1.05
CA TYR A 69 0.39 17.33 -2.12
C TYR A 69 0.66 16.68 -3.48
N ALA A 70 1.91 16.30 -3.72
CA ALA A 70 2.30 15.62 -4.94
C ALA A 70 1.57 14.26 -5.07
N ALA A 71 1.47 13.52 -3.97
CA ALA A 71 0.70 12.26 -3.95
C ALA A 71 -0.80 12.50 -4.19
N ALA A 72 -1.40 13.53 -3.58
CA ALA A 72 -2.80 13.86 -3.81
C ALA A 72 -3.06 14.22 -5.29
N VAL A 73 -2.17 15.02 -5.90
CA VAL A 73 -2.24 15.36 -7.33
C VAL A 73 -2.06 14.10 -8.19
N GLY A 74 -1.09 13.23 -7.88
CA GLY A 74 -0.87 11.96 -8.56
C GLY A 74 -2.13 11.07 -8.54
N ALA A 75 -2.82 11.00 -7.40
CA ALA A 75 -4.08 10.27 -7.29
C ALA A 75 -5.17 10.84 -8.20
N LEU A 76 -5.34 12.16 -8.24
CA LEU A 76 -6.33 12.81 -9.12
C LEU A 76 -6.01 12.57 -10.60
N LEU A 77 -4.72 12.62 -10.97
CA LEU A 77 -4.25 12.32 -12.33
C LEU A 77 -4.43 10.85 -12.71
N ALA A 78 -4.33 9.96 -11.73
CA ALA A 78 -4.69 8.55 -11.89
C ALA A 78 -6.21 8.29 -11.91
N GLY A 79 -7.03 9.31 -11.89
CA GLY A 79 -8.48 9.19 -11.96
C GLY A 79 -9.18 8.90 -10.63
N CYS A 80 -8.49 9.02 -9.49
CA CYS A 80 -9.13 8.91 -8.19
C CYS A 80 -10.12 10.07 -7.99
N ARG A 81 -11.35 9.71 -7.63
CA ARG A 81 -12.43 10.67 -7.33
C ARG A 81 -13.06 10.43 -5.97
N HIS A 82 -12.56 9.47 -5.21
CA HIS A 82 -13.11 9.10 -3.90
C HIS A 82 -12.00 9.06 -2.85
N PHE A 83 -12.19 9.85 -1.81
CA PHE A 83 -11.30 9.90 -0.65
C PHE A 83 -12.09 9.63 0.62
N PHE A 84 -11.61 8.67 1.41
CA PHE A 84 -12.14 8.36 2.72
C PHE A 84 -11.00 8.41 3.73
N GLY A 85 -11.12 9.21 4.78
CA GLY A 85 -10.02 9.29 5.72
C GLY A 85 -10.41 9.92 7.06
N TYR A 86 -9.54 9.71 8.04
CA TYR A 86 -9.59 10.37 9.34
C TYR A 86 -8.35 11.24 9.51
N PRO A 87 -8.46 12.48 10.00
CA PRO A 87 -7.33 13.39 10.10
C PRO A 87 -6.29 12.89 11.10
N ILE A 88 -5.06 12.64 10.62
CA ILE A 88 -3.94 12.24 11.45
C ILE A 88 -2.65 12.89 10.93
N THR A 89 -1.82 13.42 11.86
CA THR A 89 -0.53 14.02 11.52
C THR A 89 0.55 12.94 11.38
N PRO A 90 1.45 13.03 10.37
CA PRO A 90 1.71 14.15 9.45
C PRO A 90 1.04 14.02 8.06
N SER A 91 0.08 13.12 7.88
CA SER A 91 -0.61 12.88 6.60
C SER A 91 -1.73 13.89 6.27
N ALA A 92 -2.19 14.64 7.26
CA ALA A 92 -3.38 15.52 7.17
C ALA A 92 -3.34 16.52 5.99
N GLY A 93 -2.15 16.99 5.58
CA GLY A 93 -2.02 17.92 4.46
C GLY A 93 -2.53 17.34 3.13
N GLY A 94 -2.29 16.05 2.87
CA GLY A 94 -2.79 15.35 1.68
C GLY A 94 -4.32 15.29 1.68
N GLY A 95 -4.93 14.87 2.80
CA GLY A 95 -6.38 14.85 2.96
C GLY A 95 -7.02 16.22 2.81
N ALA A 96 -6.41 17.28 3.40
CA ALA A 96 -6.90 18.65 3.27
C ALA A 96 -6.88 19.14 1.81
N LEU A 97 -5.87 18.76 1.03
CA LEU A 97 -5.84 19.07 -0.40
C LEU A 97 -6.93 18.30 -1.17
N MET A 98 -7.15 17.02 -0.87
CA MET A 98 -8.23 16.23 -1.48
C MET A 98 -9.60 16.84 -1.16
N ALA A 99 -9.84 17.30 0.08
CA ALA A 99 -11.08 17.99 0.46
C ALA A 99 -11.35 19.25 -0.38
N LYS A 100 -10.29 19.92 -0.79
CA LYS A 100 -10.39 21.13 -1.63
C LYS A 100 -10.59 20.82 -3.11
N LEU A 101 -9.93 19.80 -3.61
CA LEU A 101 -9.86 19.53 -5.06
C LEU A 101 -10.92 18.56 -5.56
N LEU A 102 -11.41 17.63 -4.74
CA LEU A 102 -12.40 16.65 -5.19
C LEU A 102 -13.77 17.24 -5.54
N PRO A 103 -14.37 18.15 -4.72
CA PRO A 103 -15.69 18.66 -5.04
C PRO A 103 -15.80 19.35 -6.42
N PRO A 104 -14.88 20.25 -6.82
CA PRO A 104 -14.93 20.85 -8.16
C PRO A 104 -14.63 19.87 -9.30
N LEU A 105 -14.11 18.65 -9.00
CA LEU A 105 -13.88 17.58 -9.94
C LEU A 105 -15.01 16.52 -9.91
N GLU A 106 -16.15 16.87 -9.32
CA GLU A 106 -17.31 15.95 -9.12
C GLU A 106 -16.94 14.70 -8.33
N GLY A 107 -15.88 14.79 -7.51
CA GLY A 107 -15.41 13.71 -6.64
C GLY A 107 -15.99 13.82 -5.23
N MET A 108 -15.84 12.73 -4.47
CA MET A 108 -16.31 12.62 -3.10
C MET A 108 -15.12 12.70 -2.13
N PHE A 109 -15.20 13.64 -1.20
CA PHE A 109 -14.36 13.67 -0.01
C PHE A 109 -15.22 13.37 1.20
N LEU A 110 -14.88 12.34 1.97
CA LEU A 110 -15.60 12.00 3.19
C LEU A 110 -14.61 11.84 4.35
N GLN A 111 -14.79 12.69 5.35
CA GLN A 111 -14.10 12.53 6.63
C GLN A 111 -14.86 11.53 7.48
N ALA A 112 -14.27 10.36 7.67
CA ALA A 112 -14.83 9.29 8.49
C ALA A 112 -14.66 9.59 9.99
N VAL A 113 -15.41 8.88 10.83
CA VAL A 113 -15.32 8.99 12.30
C VAL A 113 -14.10 8.28 12.89
N SER A 114 -13.48 7.39 12.11
CA SER A 114 -12.26 6.67 12.45
C SER A 114 -11.62 6.06 11.19
N GLU A 115 -10.39 5.59 11.31
CA GLU A 115 -9.71 4.85 10.24
C GLU A 115 -10.39 3.51 9.93
N VAL A 116 -10.98 2.86 10.93
CA VAL A 116 -11.78 1.64 10.74
C VAL A 116 -12.99 1.93 9.83
N ALA A 117 -13.68 3.03 10.05
CA ALA A 117 -14.77 3.44 9.16
C ALA A 117 -14.25 3.77 7.75
N ALA A 118 -13.12 4.48 7.64
CA ALA A 118 -12.53 4.87 6.36
C ALA A 118 -12.18 3.66 5.48
N VAL A 119 -11.52 2.63 6.04
CA VAL A 119 -11.15 1.42 5.26
C VAL A 119 -12.38 0.64 4.80
N ASN A 120 -13.43 0.58 5.61
CA ASN A 120 -14.68 -0.09 5.20
C ASN A 120 -15.41 0.68 4.09
N MET A 121 -15.37 2.02 4.10
CA MET A 121 -15.84 2.84 2.98
C MET A 121 -15.02 2.61 1.72
N MET A 122 -13.68 2.47 1.85
CA MET A 122 -12.80 2.10 0.73
C MET A 122 -13.14 0.70 0.20
N TYR A 123 -13.45 -0.25 1.07
CA TYR A 123 -13.86 -1.59 0.68
C TYR A 123 -15.11 -1.55 -0.22
N GLY A 124 -16.16 -0.84 0.20
CA GLY A 124 -17.35 -0.67 -0.61
C GLY A 124 -17.11 0.08 -1.93
N CYS A 125 -16.36 1.17 -1.89
CA CYS A 125 -16.02 1.98 -3.07
C CYS A 125 -15.15 1.20 -4.07
N GLY A 126 -14.09 0.54 -3.61
CA GLY A 126 -13.23 -0.30 -4.44
C GLY A 126 -13.97 -1.51 -5.02
N GLY A 127 -14.88 -2.13 -4.24
CA GLY A 127 -15.75 -3.20 -4.70
C GLY A 127 -16.71 -2.76 -5.81
N ALA A 128 -17.12 -1.49 -5.80
CA ALA A 128 -17.88 -0.88 -6.88
C ALA A 128 -17.02 -0.51 -8.11
N GLY A 129 -15.74 -0.91 -8.14
CA GLY A 129 -14.83 -0.63 -9.24
C GLY A 129 -14.31 0.82 -9.30
N MET A 130 -14.55 1.62 -8.26
CA MET A 130 -14.18 3.02 -8.23
C MET A 130 -12.78 3.21 -7.66
N ARG A 131 -11.98 4.10 -8.27
CA ARG A 131 -10.65 4.45 -7.74
C ARG A 131 -10.81 5.27 -6.47
N CYS A 132 -10.35 4.71 -5.34
CA CYS A 132 -10.41 5.34 -4.02
C CYS A 132 -9.08 5.26 -3.28
N MET A 133 -8.88 6.19 -2.35
CA MET A 133 -7.68 6.27 -1.54
C MET A 133 -7.91 6.80 -0.14
N THR A 134 -6.90 6.61 0.70
CA THR A 134 -6.78 7.29 1.99
C THR A 134 -5.36 7.81 2.22
N PHE A 135 -5.27 8.88 3.01
CA PHE A 135 -4.04 9.29 3.70
C PHE A 135 -4.17 8.95 5.18
N THR A 136 -3.19 8.24 5.70
CA THR A 136 -3.11 7.90 7.12
C THR A 136 -1.66 7.96 7.62
N SER A 137 -1.44 7.66 8.88
CA SER A 137 -0.13 7.57 9.51
C SER A 137 -0.15 6.42 10.51
N SER A 138 0.95 5.81 10.74
CA SER A 138 1.27 4.67 11.61
C SER A 138 0.15 4.14 12.53
N PRO A 139 -0.33 4.88 13.55
CA PRO A 139 -1.42 4.39 14.40
C PRO A 139 -2.73 4.20 13.64
N GLY A 140 -3.05 5.10 12.69
CA GLY A 140 -4.25 4.98 11.88
C GLY A 140 -4.15 3.83 10.87
N PHE A 141 -2.97 3.59 10.30
CA PHE A 141 -2.75 2.42 9.44
C PHE A 141 -2.97 1.11 10.23
N SER A 142 -2.52 1.06 11.49
CA SER A 142 -2.75 -0.08 12.38
C SER A 142 -4.24 -0.38 12.57
N LEU A 143 -5.10 0.64 12.63
CA LEU A 143 -6.55 0.47 12.73
C LEU A 143 -7.19 -0.03 11.42
N MET A 144 -6.52 0.13 10.28
CA MET A 144 -7.04 -0.27 8.97
C MET A 144 -6.71 -1.71 8.58
N VAL A 145 -5.78 -2.40 9.26
CA VAL A 145 -5.23 -3.68 8.79
C VAL A 145 -6.27 -4.78 8.65
N GLU A 146 -7.30 -4.82 9.49
CA GLU A 146 -8.40 -5.77 9.35
C GLU A 146 -9.17 -5.53 8.04
N GLY A 147 -9.58 -4.29 7.77
CA GLY A 147 -10.26 -3.94 6.53
C GLY A 147 -9.37 -4.15 5.29
N ILE A 148 -8.06 -3.92 5.39
CA ILE A 148 -7.10 -4.24 4.32
C ILE A 148 -7.08 -5.75 4.07
N SER A 149 -7.10 -6.58 5.12
CA SER A 149 -7.23 -8.04 4.99
C SER A 149 -8.50 -8.45 4.24
N TYR A 150 -9.64 -7.81 4.53
CA TYR A 150 -10.89 -8.05 3.82
C TYR A 150 -10.80 -7.66 2.34
N MET A 151 -10.19 -6.50 2.04
CA MET A 151 -9.96 -6.06 0.66
C MET A 151 -9.06 -7.03 -0.11
N ILE A 152 -8.00 -7.53 0.51
CA ILE A 152 -7.10 -8.52 -0.09
C ILE A 152 -7.83 -9.84 -0.35
N GLY A 153 -8.53 -10.36 0.67
CA GLY A 153 -9.26 -11.63 0.61
C GLY A 153 -10.40 -11.64 -0.41
N SER A 154 -10.98 -10.48 -0.71
CA SER A 154 -12.06 -10.31 -1.69
C SER A 154 -11.62 -9.66 -3.00
N GLU A 155 -10.30 -9.47 -3.20
CA GLU A 155 -9.72 -8.87 -4.40
C GLU A 155 -10.27 -7.47 -4.73
N VAL A 156 -10.35 -6.61 -3.72
CA VAL A 156 -10.82 -5.22 -3.86
C VAL A 156 -9.62 -4.27 -3.90
N PRO A 157 -9.46 -3.48 -4.97
CA PRO A 157 -8.39 -2.51 -5.10
C PRO A 157 -8.60 -1.27 -4.24
N GLY A 158 -7.49 -0.66 -3.80
CA GLY A 158 -7.47 0.63 -3.12
C GLY A 158 -6.04 1.09 -2.87
N VAL A 159 -5.82 2.40 -2.75
CA VAL A 159 -4.50 2.98 -2.51
C VAL A 159 -4.43 3.58 -1.12
N PHE A 160 -3.47 3.12 -0.33
CA PHE A 160 -3.23 3.55 1.04
C PHE A 160 -1.91 4.31 1.12
N ILE A 161 -1.94 5.58 1.49
CA ILE A 161 -0.72 6.35 1.75
C ILE A 161 -0.48 6.36 3.24
N ASN A 162 0.51 5.57 3.70
CA ASN A 162 0.98 5.58 5.07
C ASN A 162 2.16 6.54 5.21
N VAL A 163 1.94 7.68 5.84
CA VAL A 163 3.00 8.65 6.17
C VAL A 163 3.55 8.24 7.54
N MET A 164 4.56 7.38 7.53
CA MET A 164 5.14 6.72 8.71
C MET A 164 5.74 7.74 9.69
N ARG A 165 5.52 7.50 10.97
CA ARG A 165 5.97 8.35 12.07
C ARG A 165 6.45 7.53 13.27
N GLY A 166 7.16 8.20 14.19
CA GLY A 166 7.72 7.58 15.38
C GLY A 166 6.68 6.93 16.30
N GLY A 167 6.93 5.68 16.66
CA GLY A 167 6.16 4.86 17.58
C GLY A 167 7.05 4.21 18.65
N PRO A 168 6.54 3.23 19.43
CA PRO A 168 5.18 2.67 19.42
C PRO A 168 4.14 3.55 20.12
N GLY A 169 2.87 3.14 20.03
CA GLY A 169 1.72 3.84 20.61
C GLY A 169 1.40 5.12 19.84
N LEU A 170 1.08 6.20 20.53
CA LEU A 170 0.89 7.50 19.89
C LEU A 170 2.22 8.06 19.35
N GLY A 171 3.33 7.75 20.00
CA GLY A 171 4.67 8.16 19.61
C GLY A 171 4.82 9.66 19.42
N ASN A 172 5.42 10.05 18.31
CA ASN A 172 5.55 11.44 17.88
C ASN A 172 5.21 11.59 16.37
N ILE A 173 5.38 12.78 15.83
CA ILE A 173 5.06 13.06 14.41
C ILE A 173 6.32 13.08 13.51
N ALA A 174 7.48 12.77 14.07
CA ALA A 174 8.74 12.75 13.34
C ALA A 174 8.85 11.50 12.45
N PRO A 175 9.67 11.52 11.39
CA PRO A 175 9.77 10.42 10.45
C PRO A 175 10.36 9.17 11.09
N GLU A 176 9.76 8.01 10.84
CA GLU A 176 10.27 6.70 11.21
C GLU A 176 9.88 5.65 10.17
N GLN A 177 10.57 4.51 10.15
CA GLN A 177 10.37 3.43 9.18
C GLN A 177 9.93 2.10 9.81
N ALA A 178 9.59 2.08 11.10
CA ALA A 178 9.20 0.85 11.81
C ALA A 178 7.98 0.15 11.21
N ASP A 179 7.10 0.89 10.54
CA ASP A 179 5.93 0.35 9.84
C ASP A 179 6.28 -0.50 8.60
N ILE A 180 7.54 -0.53 8.14
CA ILE A 180 7.97 -1.43 7.05
C ILE A 180 7.54 -2.86 7.36
N LYS A 181 7.76 -3.33 8.61
CA LYS A 181 7.29 -4.64 9.06
C LYS A 181 5.77 -4.79 8.91
N LEU A 182 5.00 -3.76 9.29
CA LEU A 182 3.54 -3.80 9.23
C LEU A 182 3.04 -3.86 7.79
N VAL A 183 3.53 -2.97 6.93
CA VAL A 183 3.06 -2.88 5.54
C VAL A 183 3.51 -4.04 4.66
N CYS A 184 4.66 -4.67 4.96
CA CYS A 184 5.17 -5.80 4.20
C CYS A 184 4.62 -7.16 4.68
N ARG A 185 4.32 -7.31 6.00
CA ARG A 185 3.99 -8.62 6.59
C ARG A 185 2.86 -8.61 7.63
N GLY A 186 2.25 -7.47 7.91
CA GLY A 186 1.28 -7.32 9.00
C GLY A 186 -0.08 -6.77 8.55
N LEU A 187 -0.55 -7.13 7.36
CA LEU A 187 -1.79 -6.59 6.79
C LEU A 187 -3.05 -7.35 7.23
N GLY A 188 -3.22 -7.51 8.53
CA GLY A 188 -4.32 -8.24 9.15
C GLY A 188 -4.02 -9.74 9.27
N HIS A 189 -5.07 -10.57 9.32
CA HIS A 189 -4.91 -12.01 9.47
C HIS A 189 -4.90 -12.75 8.11
N GLY A 190 -4.43 -14.00 8.14
CA GLY A 190 -4.31 -14.85 6.95
C GLY A 190 -3.05 -14.54 6.13
N ASN A 191 -2.96 -15.12 4.95
CA ASN A 191 -1.84 -14.93 4.04
C ASN A 191 -2.07 -13.68 3.18
N THR A 192 -1.74 -12.52 3.72
CA THR A 192 -1.99 -11.22 3.08
C THR A 192 -0.72 -10.59 2.56
N HIS A 193 -0.72 -10.13 1.31
CA HIS A 193 0.33 -9.32 0.72
C HIS A 193 -0.25 -8.15 -0.08
N ALA A 194 0.45 -7.03 -0.06
CA ALA A 194 0.18 -5.88 -0.92
C ALA A 194 1.48 -5.39 -1.54
N ILE A 195 1.43 -4.80 -2.73
CA ILE A 195 2.59 -4.10 -3.28
C ILE A 195 2.83 -2.86 -2.42
N VAL A 196 4.07 -2.70 -1.96
CA VAL A 196 4.50 -1.58 -1.11
C VAL A 196 5.54 -0.76 -1.85
N LEU A 197 5.23 0.50 -2.11
CA LEU A 197 6.10 1.44 -2.84
C LEU A 197 6.68 2.46 -1.87
N ALA A 198 7.99 2.70 -1.95
CA ALA A 198 8.75 3.58 -1.07
C ALA A 198 9.35 4.77 -1.83
N PRO A 199 8.62 5.88 -1.98
CA PRO A 199 9.14 7.10 -2.61
C PRO A 199 10.24 7.75 -1.78
N SER A 200 11.11 8.53 -2.42
CA SER A 200 12.17 9.32 -1.78
C SER A 200 12.16 10.80 -2.14
N THR A 201 11.31 11.21 -3.06
CA THR A 201 11.18 12.61 -3.51
C THR A 201 9.70 12.99 -3.72
N PRO A 202 9.36 14.31 -3.72
CA PRO A 202 8.01 14.74 -4.09
C PRO A 202 7.61 14.33 -5.51
N GLN A 203 8.54 14.24 -6.47
CA GLN A 203 8.23 13.72 -7.79
C GLN A 203 7.79 12.26 -7.71
N GLU A 204 8.53 11.43 -6.99
CA GLU A 204 8.15 10.02 -6.79
C GLU A 204 6.86 9.85 -5.99
N MET A 205 6.53 10.78 -5.09
CA MET A 205 5.22 10.76 -4.42
C MET A 205 4.08 10.91 -5.43
N LEU A 206 4.25 11.69 -6.50
CA LEU A 206 3.29 11.77 -7.60
C LEU A 206 3.32 10.51 -8.45
N ASP A 207 4.49 10.16 -8.98
CA ASP A 207 4.64 9.10 -9.99
C ASP A 207 4.25 7.72 -9.43
N LEU A 208 4.70 7.40 -8.22
CA LEU A 208 4.40 6.12 -7.57
C LEU A 208 2.95 6.06 -7.08
N THR A 209 2.31 7.20 -6.78
CA THR A 209 0.87 7.20 -6.48
C THR A 209 0.05 6.90 -7.73
N MET A 210 0.42 7.45 -8.89
CA MET A 210 -0.23 7.07 -10.15
C MET A 210 -0.04 5.58 -10.44
N LEU A 211 1.19 5.09 -10.34
CA LEU A 211 1.51 3.66 -10.50
C LEU A 211 0.74 2.78 -9.51
N ALA A 212 0.55 3.23 -8.26
CA ALA A 212 -0.18 2.47 -7.26
C ALA A 212 -1.62 2.17 -7.67
N PHE A 213 -2.31 3.13 -8.31
CA PHE A 213 -3.65 2.89 -8.85
C PHE A 213 -3.66 1.89 -9.99
N ASP A 214 -2.69 1.95 -10.90
CA ASP A 214 -2.59 1.00 -12.00
C ASP A 214 -2.31 -0.41 -11.49
N LEU A 215 -1.40 -0.56 -10.52
CA LEU A 215 -1.09 -1.84 -9.89
C LEU A 215 -2.26 -2.38 -9.06
N ALA A 216 -2.96 -1.51 -8.33
CA ALA A 216 -4.11 -1.92 -7.52
C ALA A 216 -5.22 -2.52 -8.40
N PHE A 217 -5.52 -1.91 -9.51
CA PHE A 217 -6.56 -2.38 -10.44
C PHE A 217 -6.07 -3.55 -11.29
N LYS A 218 -4.79 -3.56 -11.71
CA LYS A 218 -4.19 -4.69 -12.44
C LYS A 218 -4.27 -6.00 -11.66
N TYR A 219 -4.00 -5.97 -10.38
CA TYR A 219 -3.96 -7.15 -9.53
C TYR A 219 -5.19 -7.31 -8.63
N ARG A 220 -6.15 -6.40 -8.72
CA ARG A 220 -7.31 -6.36 -7.82
C ARG A 220 -6.88 -6.54 -6.37
N ASN A 221 -6.02 -5.63 -5.89
CA ASN A 221 -5.38 -5.75 -4.59
C ASN A 221 -5.07 -4.36 -4.03
N PRO A 222 -5.12 -4.15 -2.72
CA PRO A 222 -4.58 -2.94 -2.11
C PRO A 222 -3.12 -2.70 -2.47
N VAL A 223 -2.74 -1.43 -2.63
CA VAL A 223 -1.35 -0.99 -2.79
C VAL A 223 -1.04 0.07 -1.75
N VAL A 224 0.12 -0.04 -1.11
CA VAL A 224 0.57 0.87 -0.06
C VAL A 224 1.71 1.75 -0.57
N ILE A 225 1.60 3.06 -0.37
CA ILE A 225 2.72 4.00 -0.45
C ILE A 225 3.27 4.18 0.96
N ALA A 226 4.45 3.64 1.21
CA ALA A 226 5.18 3.79 2.46
C ALA A 226 6.07 5.05 2.37
N SER A 227 5.51 6.18 2.77
CA SER A 227 6.19 7.47 2.89
C SER A 227 6.59 7.71 4.35
N ASP A 228 7.23 8.81 4.65
CA ASP A 228 7.54 9.21 6.03
C ASP A 228 7.22 10.68 6.29
N GLY A 229 7.22 11.07 7.58
CA GLY A 229 6.82 12.41 8.02
C GLY A 229 7.66 13.53 7.43
N TYR A 230 8.94 13.29 7.12
CA TYR A 230 9.80 14.29 6.50
C TYR A 230 9.46 14.46 5.01
N LEU A 231 9.39 13.36 4.27
CA LEU A 231 9.07 13.36 2.84
C LEU A 231 7.69 13.96 2.57
N GLY A 232 6.69 13.64 3.41
CA GLY A 232 5.35 14.17 3.28
C GLY A 232 5.28 15.71 3.36
N GLN A 233 6.19 16.35 4.12
CA GLN A 233 6.24 17.79 4.31
C GLN A 233 7.31 18.48 3.45
N MET A 234 8.30 17.75 2.95
CA MET A 234 9.36 18.29 2.13
C MET A 234 8.81 18.83 0.81
N THR A 235 9.25 20.02 0.41
CA THR A 235 8.93 20.60 -0.89
C THR A 235 9.96 20.20 -1.94
N GLY A 236 9.49 20.03 -3.16
CA GLY A 236 10.35 19.76 -4.32
C GLY A 236 9.69 20.14 -5.63
N LYS A 237 10.49 20.16 -6.69
CA LYS A 237 10.03 20.37 -8.05
C LYS A 237 9.31 19.10 -8.53
N VAL A 238 8.10 19.28 -9.06
CA VAL A 238 7.24 18.19 -9.54
C VAL A 238 6.76 18.52 -10.94
N SER A 239 7.14 17.70 -11.90
CA SER A 239 6.71 17.77 -13.30
C SER A 239 5.43 16.96 -13.46
N MET A 240 4.46 17.50 -14.20
CA MET A 240 3.22 16.81 -14.50
C MET A 240 3.43 15.78 -15.62
N PRO A 241 2.70 14.66 -15.62
CA PRO A 241 2.73 13.69 -16.71
C PRO A 241 2.09 14.26 -17.98
N ALA A 242 2.26 13.57 -19.10
CA ALA A 242 1.67 13.96 -20.38
C ALA A 242 0.16 13.73 -20.46
N SER A 243 -0.38 12.90 -19.58
CA SER A 243 -1.80 12.52 -19.58
C SER A 243 -2.30 12.19 -18.19
N MET A 244 -3.62 12.20 -18.05
CA MET A 244 -4.34 11.68 -16.89
C MET A 244 -5.28 10.54 -17.31
N VAL A 245 -5.72 9.78 -16.32
CA VAL A 245 -6.68 8.68 -16.51
C VAL A 245 -8.08 9.15 -16.11
N LYS A 246 -9.06 8.90 -17.00
CA LYS A 246 -10.47 8.92 -16.64
C LYS A 246 -10.91 7.45 -16.55
N PRO A 247 -11.18 6.94 -15.35
CA PRO A 247 -11.43 5.52 -15.17
C PRO A 247 -12.80 5.11 -15.73
N GLY A 248 -12.84 3.95 -16.35
CA GLY A 248 -14.05 3.21 -16.63
C GLY A 248 -14.45 2.34 -15.43
N ILE A 249 -15.59 1.65 -15.56
CA ILE A 249 -16.05 0.66 -14.56
C ILE A 249 -15.60 -0.71 -15.05
N PRO A 250 -14.80 -1.44 -14.26
CA PRO A 250 -14.33 -2.77 -14.66
C PRO A 250 -15.45 -3.79 -14.60
N GLU A 251 -15.37 -4.81 -15.45
CA GLU A 251 -16.34 -5.88 -15.60
C GLU A 251 -16.70 -6.58 -14.27
N TRP A 252 -15.73 -6.76 -13.37
CA TRP A 252 -15.91 -7.41 -12.08
C TRP A 252 -16.59 -6.53 -11.01
N ALA A 253 -16.82 -5.23 -11.27
CA ALA A 253 -17.34 -4.30 -10.25
C ALA A 253 -18.75 -4.70 -9.80
N VAL A 254 -19.02 -4.52 -8.52
CA VAL A 254 -20.40 -4.60 -7.98
C VAL A 254 -21.04 -3.24 -8.13
N TRP A 255 -21.79 -3.06 -9.21
CA TRP A 255 -22.42 -1.79 -9.55
C TRP A 255 -23.93 -1.95 -9.73
N GLY A 256 -24.70 -0.91 -9.53
CA GLY A 256 -26.16 -0.98 -9.49
C GLY A 256 -26.87 -1.04 -10.86
N ASP A 257 -26.12 -1.10 -11.97
CA ASP A 257 -26.68 -1.23 -13.30
C ASP A 257 -27.04 -2.70 -13.66
N LYS A 258 -27.58 -2.91 -14.86
CA LYS A 258 -27.97 -4.24 -15.31
C LYS A 258 -26.79 -5.15 -15.61
N ASP A 259 -25.68 -4.56 -15.99
CA ASP A 259 -24.51 -5.28 -16.50
C ASP A 259 -23.68 -5.87 -15.34
N HIS A 260 -23.62 -5.17 -14.21
CA HIS A 260 -22.78 -5.53 -13.06
C HIS A 260 -23.55 -6.11 -11.84
N ARG A 261 -24.90 -6.08 -11.86
CA ARG A 261 -25.72 -6.48 -10.67
C ARG A 261 -25.61 -7.94 -10.24
N ARG A 262 -24.93 -8.78 -11.05
CA ARG A 262 -24.69 -10.19 -10.74
C ARG A 262 -23.35 -10.44 -10.09
N ASN A 263 -22.46 -9.46 -10.15
CA ASN A 263 -21.16 -9.59 -9.57
C ASN A 263 -21.28 -9.66 -8.05
N LEU A 264 -20.53 -10.56 -7.46
CA LEU A 264 -20.43 -10.74 -6.02
C LEU A 264 -18.96 -10.67 -5.62
N ILE A 265 -18.67 -9.83 -4.63
CA ILE A 265 -17.37 -9.72 -4.01
C ILE A 265 -17.51 -10.18 -2.57
N SER A 266 -16.78 -11.21 -2.17
CA SER A 266 -16.83 -11.80 -0.83
C SER A 266 -15.48 -12.40 -0.46
N SER A 267 -15.16 -12.38 0.83
CA SER A 267 -14.03 -13.11 1.42
C SER A 267 -14.49 -14.21 2.38
N ILE A 268 -15.78 -14.55 2.36
CA ILE A 268 -16.36 -15.58 3.24
C ILE A 268 -16.42 -16.90 2.48
N TYR A 269 -15.67 -17.88 2.97
CA TYR A 269 -15.66 -19.27 2.50
C TYR A 269 -15.83 -20.16 3.74
N LEU A 270 -16.98 -20.81 3.89
CA LEU A 270 -17.33 -21.54 5.11
C LEU A 270 -16.75 -22.97 5.10
N ALA A 271 -16.58 -23.59 3.92
CA ALA A 271 -15.93 -24.88 3.83
C ALA A 271 -14.40 -24.67 3.78
N GLU A 272 -13.66 -25.45 4.57
CA GLU A 272 -12.20 -25.37 4.67
C GLU A 272 -11.52 -25.59 3.32
N THR A 273 -12.01 -26.53 2.53
CA THR A 273 -11.50 -26.83 1.18
C THR A 273 -11.69 -25.67 0.20
N ASP A 274 -12.79 -24.92 0.32
CA ASP A 274 -13.06 -23.78 -0.55
C ASP A 274 -12.16 -22.60 -0.17
N LEU A 275 -11.94 -22.39 1.14
CA LEU A 275 -11.00 -21.37 1.61
C LEU A 275 -9.56 -21.74 1.22
N GLU A 276 -9.16 -23.01 1.29
CA GLU A 276 -7.85 -23.48 0.84
C GLU A 276 -7.67 -23.21 -0.66
N ALA A 277 -8.64 -23.55 -1.49
CA ALA A 277 -8.59 -23.29 -2.93
C ALA A 277 -8.48 -21.80 -3.24
N TRP A 278 -9.21 -20.95 -2.50
CA TRP A 278 -9.10 -19.51 -2.62
C TRP A 278 -7.72 -18.98 -2.19
N ASN A 279 -7.14 -19.51 -1.13
CA ASN A 279 -5.78 -19.14 -0.73
C ASN A 279 -4.72 -19.57 -1.76
N VAL A 280 -4.92 -20.69 -2.46
CA VAL A 280 -4.06 -21.07 -3.59
C VAL A 280 -4.15 -20.02 -4.70
N HIS A 281 -5.36 -19.61 -5.10
CA HIS A 281 -5.56 -18.54 -6.07
C HIS A 281 -4.88 -17.21 -5.65
N LEU A 282 -5.04 -16.79 -4.39
CA LEU A 282 -4.37 -15.59 -3.88
C LEU A 282 -2.84 -15.73 -3.93
N ASN A 283 -2.32 -16.93 -3.65
CA ASN A 283 -0.89 -17.22 -3.72
C ASN A 283 -0.35 -17.11 -5.16
N GLU A 284 -1.07 -17.62 -6.14
CA GLU A 284 -0.73 -17.48 -7.56
C GLU A 284 -0.69 -16.01 -7.98
N LYS A 285 -1.65 -15.21 -7.50
CA LYS A 285 -1.65 -13.75 -7.69
C LYS A 285 -0.41 -13.11 -7.08
N TYR A 286 -0.02 -13.48 -5.84
CA TYR A 286 1.18 -12.93 -5.21
C TYR A 286 2.46 -13.30 -5.96
N GLU A 287 2.55 -14.51 -6.51
CA GLU A 287 3.67 -14.88 -7.38
C GLU A 287 3.70 -14.02 -8.65
N ALA A 288 2.55 -13.77 -9.28
CA ALA A 288 2.45 -12.87 -10.43
C ALA A 288 2.84 -11.42 -10.09
N MET A 289 2.58 -10.95 -8.86
CA MET A 289 2.97 -9.61 -8.40
C MET A 289 4.50 -9.46 -8.24
N LYS A 290 5.27 -10.54 -8.11
CA LYS A 290 6.72 -10.49 -7.93
C LYS A 290 7.48 -9.88 -9.12
N VAL A 291 6.88 -9.78 -10.30
CA VAL A 291 7.47 -9.09 -11.45
C VAL A 291 7.59 -7.57 -11.23
N GLU A 292 6.84 -7.02 -10.29
CA GLU A 292 6.79 -5.59 -10.02
C GLU A 292 7.96 -5.07 -9.14
N GLN A 293 9.04 -5.82 -9.06
CA GLN A 293 10.26 -5.45 -8.35
C GLN A 293 10.91 -4.19 -8.96
N ARG A 294 11.11 -3.16 -8.14
CA ARG A 294 11.75 -1.90 -8.52
C ARG A 294 12.83 -1.51 -7.54
N ALA A 295 13.99 -1.17 -8.04
CA ALA A 295 15.07 -0.56 -7.27
C ALA A 295 15.79 0.49 -8.09
N ASP A 296 16.35 1.46 -7.41
CA ASP A 296 17.24 2.48 -7.94
C ASP A 296 18.68 2.16 -7.50
N LEU A 297 19.59 2.09 -8.46
CA LEU A 297 20.99 1.73 -8.26
C LEU A 297 21.84 2.99 -8.51
N TYR A 298 22.52 3.45 -7.47
CA TYR A 298 23.38 4.61 -7.59
C TYR A 298 24.83 4.23 -7.32
N MET A 299 25.68 4.33 -8.35
CA MET A 299 27.11 4.00 -8.29
C MET A 299 27.38 2.57 -7.77
N CYS A 300 26.58 1.57 -8.21
CA CYS A 300 26.67 0.20 -7.71
C CYS A 300 27.60 -0.71 -8.53
N ASP A 301 28.00 -0.32 -9.77
CA ASP A 301 28.68 -1.20 -10.72
C ASP A 301 30.04 -1.72 -10.21
N ASP A 302 30.73 -0.96 -9.38
CA ASP A 302 32.03 -1.28 -8.80
C ASP A 302 32.04 -1.17 -7.25
N ALA A 303 30.87 -1.17 -6.64
CA ALA A 303 30.73 -0.92 -5.20
C ALA A 303 31.21 -2.10 -4.36
N GLU A 304 32.22 -1.89 -3.52
CA GLU A 304 32.65 -2.83 -2.49
C GLU A 304 31.86 -2.68 -1.20
N VAL A 305 31.34 -1.47 -0.93
CA VAL A 305 30.44 -1.18 0.18
C VAL A 305 29.09 -0.77 -0.38
N LEU A 306 28.06 -1.56 -0.14
CA LEU A 306 26.72 -1.31 -0.63
C LEU A 306 25.84 -0.77 0.51
N LEU A 307 25.45 0.50 0.43
CA LEU A 307 24.44 1.06 1.32
C LEU A 307 23.07 0.60 0.84
N VAL A 308 22.21 0.18 1.78
CA VAL A 308 20.81 -0.17 1.51
C VAL A 308 19.92 0.76 2.31
N ALA A 309 19.09 1.55 1.64
CA ALA A 309 18.21 2.52 2.28
C ALA A 309 16.99 2.85 1.40
N CYS A 310 15.87 3.20 2.02
CA CYS A 310 14.67 3.68 1.31
C CYS A 310 14.14 4.97 1.92
N THR A 311 13.13 5.59 1.32
CA THR A 311 12.48 6.85 1.75
C THR A 311 13.47 7.96 2.10
N THR A 312 13.27 8.70 3.19
CA THR A 312 14.16 9.81 3.61
C THR A 312 15.59 9.36 3.91
N PRO A 313 15.89 8.28 4.63
CA PRO A 313 17.27 7.80 4.84
C PRO A 313 18.06 7.57 3.56
N SER A 314 17.42 7.16 2.46
CA SER A 314 18.11 6.96 1.18
C SER A 314 18.70 8.25 0.59
N ARG A 315 18.15 9.40 0.92
CA ARG A 315 18.67 10.71 0.50
C ARG A 315 19.97 11.03 1.22
N MET A 316 20.04 10.74 2.53
CA MET A 316 21.26 10.87 3.34
C MET A 316 22.34 9.89 2.87
N ALA A 317 21.94 8.65 2.61
CA ALA A 317 22.82 7.60 2.09
C ALA A 317 23.39 7.97 0.71
N LYS A 318 22.60 8.58 -0.18
CA LYS A 318 23.06 9.05 -1.49
C LYS A 318 24.17 10.11 -1.37
N GLY A 319 24.00 11.07 -0.47
CA GLY A 319 25.05 12.06 -0.15
C GLY A 319 26.29 11.41 0.48
N ALA A 320 26.08 10.44 1.36
CA ALA A 320 27.17 9.70 1.98
C ALA A 320 27.99 8.90 0.95
N VAL A 321 27.37 8.27 -0.05
CA VAL A 321 28.06 7.60 -1.16
C VAL A 321 29.01 8.55 -1.87
N GLN A 322 28.58 9.77 -2.19
CA GLN A 322 29.43 10.77 -2.85
C GLN A 322 30.64 11.14 -1.99
N ALA A 323 30.41 11.38 -0.69
CA ALA A 323 31.47 11.74 0.25
C ALA A 323 32.47 10.58 0.49
N LEU A 324 32.00 9.34 0.56
CA LEU A 324 32.83 8.14 0.68
C LEU A 324 33.70 7.94 -0.57
N ARG A 325 33.14 8.09 -1.75
CA ARG A 325 33.87 8.00 -3.01
C ARG A 325 34.93 9.09 -3.15
N ALA A 326 34.68 10.29 -2.66
CA ALA A 326 35.69 11.34 -2.59
C ALA A 326 36.88 10.99 -1.66
N GLN A 327 36.67 10.05 -0.72
CA GLN A 327 37.71 9.49 0.15
C GLN A 327 38.36 8.20 -0.42
N GLY A 328 38.00 7.80 -1.65
CA GLY A 328 38.55 6.60 -2.30
C GLY A 328 37.83 5.29 -1.92
N ILE A 329 36.72 5.34 -1.16
CA ILE A 329 35.92 4.18 -0.80
C ILE A 329 34.89 3.91 -1.89
N ARG A 330 34.93 2.71 -2.50
CA ARG A 330 33.99 2.32 -3.56
C ARG A 330 32.62 1.98 -2.94
N ALA A 331 31.89 3.02 -2.59
CA ALA A 331 30.52 2.89 -2.05
C ALA A 331 29.48 3.02 -3.17
N GLY A 332 28.35 2.32 -3.03
CA GLY A 332 27.16 2.43 -3.86
C GLY A 332 25.90 2.45 -2.99
N LEU A 333 24.76 2.85 -3.56
CA LEU A 333 23.46 2.80 -2.89
C LEU A 333 22.50 1.91 -3.69
N PHE A 334 22.02 0.87 -3.05
CA PHE A 334 20.87 0.10 -3.46
C PHE A 334 19.64 0.66 -2.74
N ARG A 335 18.73 1.25 -3.49
CA ARG A 335 17.48 1.80 -2.95
C ARG A 335 16.29 0.95 -3.42
N PRO A 336 15.70 0.10 -2.56
CA PRO A 336 14.45 -0.55 -2.91
C PRO A 336 13.36 0.51 -3.08
N VAL A 337 12.72 0.52 -4.25
CA VAL A 337 11.53 1.32 -4.56
C VAL A 337 10.28 0.52 -4.24
N THR A 338 10.31 -0.80 -4.43
CA THR A 338 9.34 -1.73 -3.85
C THR A 338 9.94 -2.35 -2.58
N LEU A 339 9.17 -2.34 -1.48
CA LEU A 339 9.53 -3.06 -0.25
C LEU A 339 8.93 -4.46 -0.26
N TRP A 340 7.74 -4.60 -0.81
CA TRP A 340 7.18 -5.87 -1.21
C TRP A 340 6.55 -5.72 -2.62
N PRO A 341 6.88 -6.59 -3.58
CA PRO A 341 7.97 -7.59 -3.51
C PRO A 341 9.34 -6.93 -3.42
N PHE A 342 10.23 -7.48 -2.58
CA PHE A 342 11.59 -6.94 -2.45
C PHE A 342 12.37 -7.16 -3.75
N PRO A 343 13.13 -6.16 -4.26
CA PRO A 343 13.78 -6.23 -5.57
C PRO A 343 15.07 -7.06 -5.55
N ILE A 344 14.96 -8.33 -5.18
CA ILE A 344 16.06 -9.25 -4.92
C ILE A 344 16.89 -9.52 -6.19
N GLU A 345 16.28 -9.59 -7.36
CA GLU A 345 17.03 -9.88 -8.60
C GLU A 345 17.99 -8.74 -8.96
N LYS A 346 17.59 -7.49 -8.71
CA LYS A 346 18.49 -6.34 -8.89
C LYS A 346 19.58 -6.29 -7.82
N LEU A 347 19.28 -6.74 -6.60
CA LEU A 347 20.28 -6.84 -5.54
C LEU A 347 21.33 -7.90 -5.88
N LYS A 348 20.90 -9.09 -6.30
CA LYS A 348 21.81 -10.18 -6.72
C LYS A 348 22.80 -9.75 -7.80
N ALA A 349 22.40 -8.87 -8.70
CA ALA A 349 23.25 -8.39 -9.78
C ALA A 349 24.46 -7.56 -9.27
N VAL A 350 24.37 -6.92 -8.11
CA VAL A 350 25.43 -6.07 -7.54
C VAL A 350 26.22 -6.77 -6.42
N LEU A 351 25.74 -7.87 -5.87
CA LEU A 351 26.42 -8.62 -4.81
C LEU A 351 27.80 -9.16 -5.17
N PRO A 352 28.11 -9.60 -6.43
CA PRO A 352 29.42 -10.18 -6.74
C PRO A 352 30.61 -9.27 -6.46
N HIS A 353 30.43 -7.96 -6.44
CA HIS A 353 31.48 -6.98 -6.14
C HIS A 353 31.40 -6.46 -4.69
N THR A 354 30.32 -6.74 -3.99
CA THR A 354 30.02 -6.22 -2.67
C THR A 354 30.74 -7.06 -1.61
N LYS A 355 31.58 -6.42 -0.81
CA LYS A 355 32.26 -7.04 0.33
C LYS A 355 31.48 -6.84 1.65
N ARG A 356 30.72 -5.75 1.73
CA ARG A 356 29.97 -5.36 2.92
C ARG A 356 28.70 -4.62 2.51
N ILE A 357 27.59 -4.95 3.18
CA ILE A 357 26.32 -4.23 3.07
C ILE A 357 26.16 -3.39 4.34
N VAL A 358 25.70 -2.14 4.20
CA VAL A 358 25.38 -1.27 5.33
C VAL A 358 23.95 -0.79 5.18
N VAL A 359 23.06 -1.27 6.04
CA VAL A 359 21.65 -0.84 6.05
C VAL A 359 21.55 0.49 6.80
N VAL A 360 20.99 1.49 6.11
CA VAL A 360 20.78 2.84 6.68
C VAL A 360 19.27 3.06 6.82
N GLU A 361 18.79 3.09 8.05
CA GLU A 361 17.36 3.16 8.32
C GLU A 361 16.98 4.01 9.54
N ALA A 362 15.78 4.58 9.50
CA ALA A 362 15.15 5.26 10.63
C ALA A 362 14.17 4.30 11.32
N SER A 363 14.69 3.14 11.73
CA SER A 363 13.94 2.08 12.41
C SER A 363 14.93 1.10 13.06
N ASN A 364 14.44 0.21 13.91
CA ASN A 364 15.30 -0.74 14.63
C ASN A 364 15.40 -2.08 13.88
N GLY A 365 15.88 -2.04 12.63
CA GLY A 365 16.15 -3.24 11.84
C GLY A 365 15.00 -3.71 10.92
N GLN A 366 13.91 -2.95 10.78
CA GLN A 366 12.76 -3.38 9.98
C GLN A 366 13.07 -3.47 8.48
N LEU A 367 13.91 -2.57 7.95
CA LEU A 367 14.39 -2.69 6.56
C LEU A 367 15.44 -3.80 6.42
N GLU A 368 16.32 -3.94 7.40
CA GLU A 368 17.32 -5.02 7.46
C GLU A 368 16.66 -6.40 7.49
N ASP A 369 15.57 -6.57 8.24
CA ASP A 369 14.80 -7.82 8.29
C ASP A 369 14.22 -8.19 6.91
N GLU A 370 13.67 -7.22 6.16
CA GLU A 370 13.18 -7.46 4.79
C GLU A 370 14.31 -7.86 3.84
N LEU A 371 15.46 -7.19 3.95
CA LEU A 371 16.67 -7.55 3.18
C LEU A 371 17.12 -8.98 3.49
N ARG A 372 17.28 -9.33 4.77
CA ARG A 372 17.70 -10.66 5.20
C ARG A 372 16.74 -11.75 4.76
N LEU A 373 15.43 -11.50 4.89
CA LEU A 373 14.39 -12.41 4.44
C LEU A 373 14.44 -12.63 2.93
N ALA A 374 14.62 -11.54 2.16
CA ALA A 374 14.73 -11.62 0.71
C ALA A 374 15.96 -12.43 0.26
N LEU A 375 17.12 -12.20 0.89
CA LEU A 375 18.34 -12.97 0.62
C LEU A 375 18.16 -14.47 0.95
N ALA A 376 17.58 -14.79 2.10
CA ALA A 376 17.31 -16.15 2.52
C ALA A 376 16.34 -16.88 1.58
N ASN A 377 15.22 -16.25 1.24
CA ASN A 377 14.22 -16.82 0.34
C ASN A 377 14.75 -17.03 -1.09
N ALA A 378 15.71 -16.21 -1.52
CA ALA A 378 16.38 -16.34 -2.81
C ALA A 378 17.57 -17.31 -2.79
N SER A 379 17.80 -18.00 -1.66
CA SER A 379 18.90 -18.95 -1.45
C SER A 379 20.29 -18.36 -1.78
N VAL A 380 20.52 -17.10 -1.41
CA VAL A 380 21.83 -16.48 -1.54
C VAL A 380 22.71 -16.97 -0.40
N HIS A 381 23.73 -17.77 -0.72
CA HIS A 381 24.62 -18.41 0.29
C HIS A 381 25.80 -17.53 0.70
N ASP A 382 26.39 -16.85 -0.30
CA ASP A 382 27.55 -15.98 -0.08
C ASP A 382 27.10 -14.54 0.20
N VAL A 383 26.42 -14.35 1.33
CA VAL A 383 25.95 -13.03 1.75
C VAL A 383 27.09 -12.25 2.35
N PRO A 384 27.42 -11.04 1.83
CA PRO A 384 28.39 -10.14 2.45
C PRO A 384 28.02 -9.83 3.90
N GLU A 385 28.98 -9.43 4.71
CA GLU A 385 28.73 -8.93 6.05
C GLU A 385 27.69 -7.82 6.01
N ILE A 386 26.63 -7.94 6.83
CA ILE A 386 25.56 -6.93 6.93
C ILE A 386 25.77 -6.15 8.22
N GLN A 387 26.08 -4.88 8.09
CA GLN A 387 26.20 -3.87 9.15
C GLN A 387 25.05 -2.87 9.03
N HIS A 388 24.90 -1.99 10.01
CA HIS A 388 23.85 -0.99 10.02
C HIS A 388 24.29 0.36 10.59
N VAL A 389 23.63 1.43 10.13
CA VAL A 389 23.58 2.75 10.75
C VAL A 389 22.11 3.10 10.92
N ARG A 390 21.61 3.00 12.15
CA ARG A 390 20.17 3.13 12.42
C ARG A 390 19.87 3.98 13.64
N HIS A 391 18.79 4.72 13.51
CA HIS A 391 18.12 5.45 14.57
C HIS A 391 16.65 5.08 14.60
N PHE A 392 15.96 5.40 15.66
CA PHE A 392 14.51 5.16 15.81
C PHE A 392 13.87 6.24 16.68
N GLY A 393 12.55 6.19 16.87
CA GLY A 393 11.83 7.20 17.67
C GLY A 393 11.79 8.57 17.01
N GLY A 394 11.91 8.65 15.68
CA GLY A 394 11.82 9.90 14.93
C GLY A 394 13.16 10.60 14.65
N VAL A 395 14.28 10.00 15.05
CA VAL A 395 15.62 10.47 14.71
C VAL A 395 16.04 9.90 13.35
N LEU A 396 16.65 10.71 12.50
CA LEU A 396 17.15 10.28 11.19
C LEU A 396 18.67 10.12 11.22
N PRO A 397 19.22 9.04 10.58
CA PRO A 397 20.65 8.94 10.33
C PRO A 397 21.15 10.15 9.54
N GLN A 398 22.25 10.76 10.00
CA GLN A 398 22.82 11.94 9.36
C GLN A 398 23.93 11.54 8.38
N MET A 399 24.09 12.28 7.28
CA MET A 399 25.10 11.99 6.26
C MET A 399 26.52 11.88 6.84
N ALA A 400 26.91 12.79 7.72
CA ALA A 400 28.25 12.79 8.33
C ALA A 400 28.48 11.54 9.20
N GLU A 401 27.48 11.11 9.93
CA GLU A 401 27.49 9.90 10.75
C GLU A 401 27.62 8.65 9.88
N ILE A 402 26.82 8.53 8.81
CA ILE A 402 26.92 7.43 7.84
C ILE A 402 28.34 7.34 7.29
N VAL A 403 28.92 8.47 6.85
CA VAL A 403 30.27 8.53 6.31
C VAL A 403 31.29 8.07 7.35
N ALA A 404 31.24 8.59 8.57
CA ALA A 404 32.19 8.26 9.63
C ALA A 404 32.15 6.76 9.98
N ASN A 405 30.96 6.19 10.13
CA ASN A 405 30.82 4.78 10.54
C ASN A 405 31.17 3.81 9.41
N VAL A 406 30.79 4.11 8.17
CA VAL A 406 31.16 3.30 7.02
C VAL A 406 32.67 3.32 6.79
N ALA A 407 33.33 4.48 6.91
CA ALA A 407 34.78 4.60 6.77
C ALA A 407 35.54 3.89 7.88
N ALA A 408 35.04 3.92 9.12
CA ALA A 408 35.63 3.23 10.27
C ALA A 408 35.34 1.72 10.31
N GLY A 409 34.39 1.23 9.51
CA GLY A 409 33.93 -0.16 9.57
C GLY A 409 33.16 -0.48 10.86
N GLN A 410 32.42 0.49 11.41
CA GLN A 410 31.69 0.38 12.68
C GLN A 410 30.18 0.37 12.45
N GLU A 411 29.47 -0.36 13.30
CA GLU A 411 28.01 -0.31 13.39
C GLU A 411 27.58 0.77 14.39
N VAL A 412 26.44 1.39 14.13
CA VAL A 412 25.78 2.30 15.07
C VAL A 412 24.35 1.88 15.29
N THR A 413 24.07 1.48 16.52
CA THR A 413 22.71 1.45 17.09
C THR A 413 22.72 2.38 18.30
N VAL A 414 21.87 3.39 18.27
CA VAL A 414 21.71 4.33 19.41
C VAL A 414 20.53 3.89 20.25
#